data_714cf4ccaf210a5bc1b9b74784f97ff6
#
_entry.id   714cf4ccaf210a5bc1b9b74784f97ff6
#
_cell.length_a   1.000
_cell.length_b   1.000
_cell.length_c   1.000
_cell.angle_alpha   90.00
_cell.angle_beta   90.00
_cell.angle_gamma   90.00
#
_symmetry.space_group_name_H-M   'P 1'
#
loop_
_entity.id
_entity.type
_entity.pdbx_description
1 polymer ?
#
loop_
_entity_poly.entity_id
_entity_poly.type
_entity_poly.pdbx_seq_one_letter_code
_entity_poly.pdbx_strand_id
1 'polypeptide(L)'
;MHRFIFGWQNRLAAHGLQMGRRELISKTAIGYELMLSEMDGAGVDRAIIVPPSWEGDRNDYALMASHQHPERFAVMGRLCLEDPASKALLPCWMTDTAMLGVRVNFSDSNLHWLSDGTADWFWPAAEKAGIPVMTHCPGQQQEIAKIAARHSALKIITDHMNLSTRLHVDAIAGSVRATAELARFQNLSVKLSSVPVYSREDFPYGNMDQHLRHMIDCFGAERCHWGSDISHGKGKFHTKIMSGI
;
A
#
# COMPACT_ATOMS: atom_id res chain seq x y z
N MET A 1 -18.05 -3.94 13.59
CA MET A 1 -16.85 -4.38 12.86
C MET A 1 -16.34 -3.16 12.11
N HIS A 2 -15.24 -2.53 12.55
CA HIS A 2 -14.76 -1.29 11.93
C HIS A 2 -13.97 -1.66 10.67
N ARG A 3 -14.42 -1.15 9.53
CA ARG A 3 -13.74 -1.37 8.23
C ARG A 3 -12.64 -0.34 8.03
N PHE A 4 -11.39 -0.78 7.93
CA PHE A 4 -10.26 0.06 7.52
C PHE A 4 -10.02 -0.06 6.02
N ILE A 5 -9.80 1.08 5.38
CA ILE A 5 -9.45 1.18 3.96
C ILE A 5 -8.03 1.71 3.83
N PHE A 6 -7.23 1.08 2.95
CA PHE A 6 -5.88 1.53 2.62
C PHE A 6 -5.88 2.37 1.35
N GLY A 7 -5.23 3.51 1.39
CA GLY A 7 -4.85 4.25 0.19
C GLY A 7 -5.46 5.63 0.04
N TRP A 8 -4.68 6.64 0.36
CA TRP A 8 -4.91 8.03 0.01
C TRP A 8 -3.59 8.71 -0.34
N GLN A 9 -3.67 9.73 -1.19
CA GLN A 9 -2.50 10.44 -1.69
C GLN A 9 -2.76 11.94 -1.78
N ASN A 10 -1.76 12.71 -1.41
CA ASN A 10 -1.85 14.15 -1.25
C ASN A 10 -1.13 14.95 -2.32
N ARG A 11 -1.50 16.22 -2.43
CA ARG A 11 -0.80 17.25 -3.18
C ARG A 11 -0.46 18.43 -2.27
N LEU A 12 0.82 18.78 -2.17
CA LEU A 12 1.24 20.14 -1.87
C LEU A 12 1.60 20.85 -3.16
N ALA A 13 0.98 22.01 -3.40
CA ALA A 13 1.32 22.88 -4.49
C ALA A 13 2.67 23.56 -4.24
N ALA A 14 3.49 23.59 -5.28
CA ALA A 14 4.56 24.52 -5.56
C ALA A 14 5.85 24.46 -4.72
N HIS A 15 6.87 23.82 -5.30
CA HIS A 15 8.10 24.51 -5.65
C HIS A 15 8.80 23.76 -6.79
N GLY A 16 9.14 24.51 -7.85
CA GLY A 16 9.59 24.04 -9.14
C GLY A 16 10.73 23.02 -9.11
N LEU A 17 10.38 21.80 -9.48
CA LEU A 17 11.31 20.81 -9.99
C LEU A 17 10.67 20.25 -11.27
N GLN A 18 11.34 20.49 -12.40
CA GLN A 18 11.01 19.88 -13.67
C GLN A 18 11.15 18.35 -13.54
N MET A 19 10.05 17.66 -13.36
CA MET A 19 9.97 16.22 -13.49
C MET A 19 9.44 15.88 -14.86
N GLY A 20 10.20 15.05 -15.59
CA GLY A 20 9.83 14.53 -16.89
C GLY A 20 8.46 13.84 -16.88
N ARG A 21 7.73 14.04 -17.98
CA ARG A 21 6.38 13.56 -18.26
C ARG A 21 6.07 12.19 -17.66
N ARG A 22 5.32 12.19 -16.54
CA ARG A 22 4.37 11.16 -16.22
C ARG A 22 2.99 11.80 -16.21
N GLU A 23 2.15 11.41 -17.14
CA GLU A 23 0.79 11.90 -17.27
C GLU A 23 -0.01 11.62 -16.00
N LEU A 24 -0.51 12.66 -15.50
CA LEU A 24 -1.32 12.94 -14.34
C LEU A 24 -2.34 11.90 -13.95
N ILE A 25 -2.25 11.54 -12.75
CA ILE A 25 -2.98 10.57 -12.00
C ILE A 25 -4.40 11.05 -11.65
N SER A 26 -4.63 12.29 -11.44
CA SER A 26 -5.93 12.97 -11.39
C SER A 26 -5.73 14.43 -11.69
N LYS A 27 -6.64 15.05 -12.41
CA LYS A 27 -6.63 16.50 -12.63
C LYS A 27 -6.97 17.30 -11.37
N THR A 28 -7.49 16.65 -10.35
CA THR A 28 -7.87 17.25 -9.07
C THR A 28 -7.03 16.66 -7.95
N ALA A 29 -6.43 17.53 -7.14
CA ALA A 29 -5.74 17.10 -5.92
C ALA A 29 -6.75 16.43 -4.98
N ILE A 30 -6.41 15.27 -4.45
CA ILE A 30 -7.22 14.56 -3.45
C ILE A 30 -6.67 14.95 -2.08
N GLY A 31 -7.28 15.95 -1.45
CA GLY A 31 -7.04 16.31 -0.06
C GLY A 31 -7.80 15.39 0.91
N TYR A 32 -7.46 15.44 2.20
CA TYR A 32 -8.15 14.64 3.20
C TYR A 32 -9.63 15.02 3.33
N GLU A 33 -10.02 16.27 3.05
CA GLU A 33 -11.39 16.73 3.07
C GLU A 33 -12.23 16.03 1.98
N LEU A 34 -11.69 15.94 0.76
CA LEU A 34 -12.32 15.20 -0.32
C LEU A 34 -12.43 13.72 0.03
N MET A 35 -11.36 13.15 0.63
CA MET A 35 -11.37 11.76 1.05
C MET A 35 -12.44 11.49 2.11
N LEU A 36 -12.62 12.38 3.09
CA LEU A 36 -13.70 12.26 4.08
C LEU A 36 -15.08 12.25 3.41
N SER A 37 -15.30 13.17 2.47
CA SER A 37 -16.56 13.23 1.71
C SER A 37 -16.84 11.96 0.92
N GLU A 38 -15.82 11.40 0.25
CA GLU A 38 -15.93 10.13 -0.49
C GLU A 38 -16.18 8.95 0.46
N MET A 39 -15.51 8.91 1.60
CA MET A 39 -15.71 7.89 2.63
C MET A 39 -17.15 7.94 3.18
N ASP A 40 -17.65 9.13 3.50
CA ASP A 40 -19.00 9.32 4.02
C ASP A 40 -20.05 8.88 2.98
N GLY A 41 -19.86 9.28 1.71
CA GLY A 41 -20.72 8.85 0.61
C GLY A 41 -20.72 7.34 0.35
N ALA A 42 -19.64 6.65 0.71
CA ALA A 42 -19.46 5.21 0.54
C ALA A 42 -19.75 4.39 1.81
N GLY A 43 -20.09 5.02 2.93
CA GLY A 43 -20.29 4.34 4.21
C GLY A 43 -19.01 3.74 4.79
N VAL A 44 -17.86 4.40 4.57
CA VAL A 44 -16.56 3.97 5.05
C VAL A 44 -16.20 4.72 6.33
N ASP A 45 -16.08 4.00 7.44
CA ASP A 45 -15.82 4.61 8.75
C ASP A 45 -14.38 5.11 8.88
N ARG A 46 -13.39 4.32 8.44
CA ARG A 46 -11.97 4.58 8.68
C ARG A 46 -11.11 4.22 7.47
N ALA A 47 -10.03 4.98 7.30
CA ALA A 47 -9.02 4.69 6.28
C ALA A 47 -7.60 4.75 6.85
N ILE A 48 -6.70 3.94 6.29
CA ILE A 48 -5.27 4.04 6.53
C ILE A 48 -4.65 4.79 5.35
N ILE A 49 -4.07 5.95 5.64
CA ILE A 49 -3.36 6.76 4.66
C ILE A 49 -2.01 6.12 4.39
N VAL A 50 -1.70 5.93 3.12
CA VAL A 50 -0.37 5.52 2.65
C VAL A 50 0.18 6.65 1.79
N PRO A 51 1.16 7.46 2.28
CA PRO A 51 1.72 8.54 1.50
C PRO A 51 2.31 8.06 0.17
N PRO A 52 2.11 8.79 -0.93
CA PRO A 52 2.56 8.35 -2.25
C PRO A 52 4.07 8.44 -2.41
N SER A 53 4.62 7.62 -3.30
CA SER A 53 6.07 7.57 -3.53
C SER A 53 6.64 8.83 -4.20
N TRP A 54 5.83 9.58 -4.93
CA TRP A 54 6.30 10.82 -5.58
C TRP A 54 6.47 12.01 -4.63
N GLU A 55 5.96 11.93 -3.40
CA GLU A 55 6.21 12.92 -2.34
C GLU A 55 7.48 12.61 -1.54
N GLY A 56 8.24 11.58 -1.94
CA GLY A 56 9.38 11.07 -1.19
C GLY A 56 8.95 10.33 0.08
N ASP A 57 9.77 10.40 1.12
CA ASP A 57 9.52 9.69 2.39
C ASP A 57 8.90 10.61 3.45
N ARG A 58 8.05 11.54 3.02
CA ARG A 58 7.33 12.47 3.90
C ARG A 58 6.07 11.85 4.47
N ASN A 59 5.81 12.15 5.75
CA ASN A 59 4.62 11.68 6.47
C ASN A 59 3.81 12.83 7.08
N ASP A 60 4.32 14.05 7.02
CA ASP A 60 3.80 15.24 7.73
C ASP A 60 2.34 15.55 7.43
N TYR A 61 1.93 15.52 6.16
CA TYR A 61 0.54 15.78 5.80
C TYR A 61 -0.40 14.64 6.23
N ALA A 62 0.01 13.39 6.04
CA ALA A 62 -0.78 12.26 6.47
C ALA A 62 -0.98 12.25 7.99
N LEU A 63 0.06 12.57 8.75
CA LEU A 63 -0.01 12.73 10.20
C LEU A 63 -0.90 13.91 10.61
N MET A 64 -0.78 15.05 9.92
CA MET A 64 -1.67 16.20 10.16
C MET A 64 -3.15 15.82 9.98
N ALA A 65 -3.49 15.15 8.87
CA ALA A 65 -4.86 14.69 8.62
C ALA A 65 -5.35 13.70 9.69
N SER A 66 -4.47 12.79 10.13
CA SER A 66 -4.80 11.81 11.16
C SER A 66 -4.95 12.45 12.55
N HIS A 67 -4.14 13.44 12.89
CA HIS A 67 -4.28 14.17 14.16
C HIS A 67 -5.55 15.04 14.20
N GLN A 68 -5.99 15.57 13.05
CA GLN A 68 -7.24 16.31 12.96
C GLN A 68 -8.48 15.38 13.00
N HIS A 69 -8.35 14.16 12.50
CA HIS A 69 -9.43 13.17 12.40
C HIS A 69 -8.99 11.79 12.90
N PRO A 70 -8.61 11.64 14.18
CA PRO A 70 -8.02 10.40 14.70
C PRO A 70 -9.00 9.22 14.71
N GLU A 71 -10.31 9.50 14.71
CA GLU A 71 -11.36 8.49 14.57
C GLU A 71 -11.55 8.01 13.12
N ARG A 72 -11.03 8.76 12.14
CA ARG A 72 -11.19 8.47 10.71
C ARG A 72 -9.93 7.97 10.04
N PHE A 73 -8.75 8.48 10.45
CA PHE A 73 -7.50 8.21 9.76
C PHE A 73 -6.42 7.64 10.69
N ALA A 74 -5.59 6.79 10.10
CA ALA A 74 -4.31 6.36 10.62
C ALA A 74 -3.30 6.32 9.45
N VAL A 75 -2.02 6.13 9.73
CA VAL A 75 -0.94 6.26 8.72
C VAL A 75 -0.12 4.98 8.64
N MET A 76 0.11 4.50 7.43
CA MET A 76 1.19 3.58 7.10
C MET A 76 2.31 4.43 6.47
N GLY A 77 3.25 4.90 7.30
CA GLY A 77 4.22 5.91 6.92
C GLY A 77 5.35 5.39 6.05
N ARG A 78 6.04 6.31 5.40
CA ARG A 78 7.20 6.00 4.53
C ARG A 78 8.51 6.23 5.27
N LEU A 79 9.50 5.42 4.92
CA LEU A 79 10.84 5.46 5.50
C LEU A 79 11.87 5.19 4.40
N CYS A 80 12.91 6.03 4.32
CA CYS A 80 14.05 5.81 3.43
C CYS A 80 15.03 4.83 4.07
N LEU A 81 15.28 3.67 3.46
CA LEU A 81 16.19 2.68 4.04
C LEU A 81 17.68 3.06 3.89
N GLU A 82 17.99 3.92 2.93
CA GLU A 82 19.36 4.42 2.71
C GLU A 82 19.76 5.54 3.67
N ASP A 83 18.76 6.23 4.26
CA ASP A 83 19.04 7.30 5.21
C ASP A 83 19.46 6.72 6.58
N PRO A 84 20.69 7.01 7.05
CA PRO A 84 21.13 6.56 8.36
C PRO A 84 20.22 7.02 9.52
N ALA A 85 19.55 8.17 9.39
CA ALA A 85 18.61 8.67 10.37
C ALA A 85 17.40 7.75 10.56
N SER A 86 17.02 7.01 9.53
CA SER A 86 15.90 6.05 9.56
C SER A 86 16.10 4.95 10.62
N LYS A 87 17.35 4.53 10.86
CA LYS A 87 17.66 3.55 11.91
C LYS A 87 17.36 4.07 13.31
N ALA A 88 17.59 5.36 13.53
CA ALA A 88 17.31 6.00 14.82
C ALA A 88 15.82 6.30 15.02
N LEU A 89 15.07 6.53 13.91
CA LEU A 89 13.65 6.81 13.97
C LEU A 89 12.81 5.55 14.25
N LEU A 90 13.22 4.39 13.76
CA LEU A 90 12.41 3.18 13.79
C LEU A 90 11.97 2.75 15.20
N PRO A 91 12.83 2.77 16.25
CA PRO A 91 12.41 2.42 17.61
C PRO A 91 11.32 3.31 18.20
N CYS A 92 11.22 4.55 17.72
CA CYS A 92 10.23 5.53 18.15
C CYS A 92 9.06 5.68 17.17
N TRP A 93 9.02 4.88 16.09
CA TRP A 93 8.06 5.02 15.02
C TRP A 93 6.61 5.03 15.48
N MET A 94 6.26 4.13 16.40
CA MET A 94 4.91 3.97 16.92
C MET A 94 4.60 4.86 18.14
N THR A 95 5.48 5.80 18.51
CA THR A 95 5.17 6.75 19.59
C THR A 95 4.10 7.76 19.19
N ASP A 96 4.00 8.09 17.91
CA ASP A 96 2.82 8.75 17.35
C ASP A 96 1.72 7.72 17.15
N THR A 97 0.61 7.88 17.88
CA THR A 97 -0.51 6.91 17.86
C THR A 97 -1.24 6.83 16.54
N ALA A 98 -1.06 7.81 15.66
CA ALA A 98 -1.58 7.78 14.30
C ALA A 98 -0.77 6.85 13.40
N MET A 99 0.49 6.54 13.75
CA MET A 99 1.39 5.72 12.94
C MET A 99 1.16 4.23 13.22
N LEU A 100 0.74 3.46 12.22
CA LEU A 100 0.45 2.01 12.35
C LEU A 100 1.55 1.11 11.82
N GLY A 101 2.46 1.62 11.02
CA GLY A 101 3.52 0.81 10.43
C GLY A 101 4.31 1.55 9.36
N VAL A 102 5.16 0.82 8.66
CA VAL A 102 6.04 1.35 7.60
C VAL A 102 5.66 0.78 6.25
N ARG A 103 5.58 1.64 5.23
CA ARG A 103 5.46 1.24 3.83
C ARG A 103 6.77 1.44 3.09
N VAL A 104 7.33 0.36 2.55
CA VAL A 104 8.53 0.37 1.70
C VAL A 104 8.19 -0.13 0.31
N ASN A 105 8.72 0.55 -0.70
CA ASN A 105 8.54 0.17 -2.10
C ASN A 105 9.86 -0.36 -2.66
N PHE A 106 9.83 -1.59 -3.16
CA PHE A 106 10.98 -2.27 -3.79
C PHE A 106 10.72 -2.40 -5.31
N SER A 107 10.47 -1.28 -5.96
CA SER A 107 10.28 -1.23 -7.40
C SER A 107 11.16 -0.14 -8.02
N ASP A 108 11.47 -0.28 -9.30
CA ASP A 108 12.28 0.68 -10.06
C ASP A 108 13.64 0.97 -9.37
N SER A 109 13.84 2.21 -8.90
CA SER A 109 15.10 2.67 -8.29
C SER A 109 15.47 1.96 -7.00
N ASN A 110 14.50 1.40 -6.27
CA ASN A 110 14.72 0.85 -4.92
C ASN A 110 14.74 -0.68 -4.90
N LEU A 111 14.67 -1.33 -6.06
CA LEU A 111 14.68 -2.79 -6.14
C LEU A 111 15.98 -3.40 -5.61
N HIS A 112 17.11 -2.72 -5.85
CA HIS A 112 18.44 -3.16 -5.42
C HIS A 112 18.55 -3.31 -3.90
N TRP A 113 17.77 -2.58 -3.10
CA TRP A 113 17.75 -2.69 -1.63
C TRP A 113 17.49 -4.12 -1.11
N LEU A 114 16.81 -4.96 -1.91
CA LEU A 114 16.56 -6.36 -1.54
C LEU A 114 17.80 -7.27 -1.71
N SER A 115 18.82 -6.82 -2.45
CA SER A 115 19.96 -7.67 -2.83
C SER A 115 21.34 -7.13 -2.46
N ASP A 116 21.45 -5.82 -2.17
CA ASP A 116 22.74 -5.16 -1.88
C ASP A 116 23.02 -4.96 -0.38
N GLY A 117 22.12 -5.44 0.48
CA GLY A 117 22.22 -5.33 1.93
C GLY A 117 21.58 -4.06 2.52
N THR A 118 21.11 -3.12 1.70
CA THR A 118 20.48 -1.87 2.18
C THR A 118 19.29 -2.14 3.09
N ALA A 119 18.45 -3.15 2.77
CA ALA A 119 17.29 -3.49 3.58
C ALA A 119 17.58 -4.47 4.73
N ASP A 120 18.78 -5.02 4.87
CA ASP A 120 19.07 -6.10 5.83
C ASP A 120 18.87 -5.70 7.29
N TRP A 121 19.18 -4.45 7.63
CA TRP A 121 18.99 -3.93 8.99
C TRP A 121 17.52 -3.73 9.35
N PHE A 122 16.69 -3.46 8.34
CA PHE A 122 15.31 -3.01 8.54
C PHE A 122 14.39 -4.12 9.03
N TRP A 123 14.47 -5.31 8.45
CA TRP A 123 13.59 -6.42 8.77
C TRP A 123 13.67 -6.86 10.24
N PRO A 124 14.87 -7.15 10.79
CA PRO A 124 14.98 -7.51 12.21
C PRO A 124 14.65 -6.33 13.15
N ALA A 125 14.90 -5.09 12.72
CA ALA A 125 14.58 -3.91 13.54
C ALA A 125 13.06 -3.68 13.59
N ALA A 126 12.34 -3.80 12.47
CA ALA A 126 10.89 -3.71 12.42
C ALA A 126 10.21 -4.85 13.20
N GLU A 127 10.71 -6.09 13.06
CA GLU A 127 10.23 -7.24 13.83
C GLU A 127 10.39 -7.03 15.34
N LYS A 128 11.58 -6.61 15.78
CA LYS A 128 11.87 -6.33 17.18
C LYS A 128 10.99 -5.23 17.77
N ALA A 129 10.71 -4.20 16.96
CA ALA A 129 9.86 -3.07 17.36
C ALA A 129 8.35 -3.37 17.24
N GLY A 130 7.97 -4.55 16.71
CA GLY A 130 6.57 -4.92 16.48
C GLY A 130 5.88 -4.07 15.42
N ILE A 131 6.63 -3.46 14.50
CA ILE A 131 6.14 -2.54 13.47
C ILE A 131 5.69 -3.34 12.25
N PRO A 132 4.40 -3.32 11.85
CA PRO A 132 3.95 -3.92 10.62
C PRO A 132 4.59 -3.26 9.38
N VAL A 133 4.96 -4.07 8.40
CA VAL A 133 5.59 -3.60 7.15
C VAL A 133 4.68 -3.88 5.97
N MET A 134 4.25 -2.82 5.30
CA MET A 134 3.62 -2.91 3.99
C MET A 134 4.68 -2.79 2.91
N THR A 135 4.68 -3.73 1.95
CA THR A 135 5.69 -3.76 0.89
C THR A 135 5.06 -3.97 -0.48
N HIS A 136 5.64 -3.33 -1.48
CA HIS A 136 5.33 -3.55 -2.89
C HIS A 136 6.62 -3.89 -3.63
N CYS A 137 6.74 -5.13 -4.09
CA CYS A 137 7.92 -5.67 -4.75
C CYS A 137 7.53 -6.64 -5.87
N PRO A 138 6.94 -6.14 -6.96
CA PRO A 138 6.47 -6.97 -8.06
C PRO A 138 7.58 -7.85 -8.64
N GLY A 139 7.28 -9.13 -8.84
CA GLY A 139 8.23 -10.09 -9.36
C GLY A 139 9.21 -10.66 -8.33
N GLN A 140 9.19 -10.19 -7.07
CA GLN A 140 10.12 -10.59 -6.01
C GLN A 140 9.47 -11.47 -4.92
N GLN A 141 8.49 -12.29 -5.29
CA GLN A 141 7.76 -13.14 -4.34
C GLN A 141 8.70 -14.07 -3.56
N GLN A 142 9.77 -14.56 -4.19
CA GLN A 142 10.75 -15.42 -3.53
C GLN A 142 11.52 -14.68 -2.42
N GLU A 143 11.90 -13.42 -2.65
CA GLU A 143 12.59 -12.62 -1.62
C GLU A 143 11.65 -12.33 -0.44
N ILE A 144 10.40 -11.98 -0.71
CA ILE A 144 9.40 -11.80 0.36
C ILE A 144 9.16 -13.11 1.12
N ALA A 145 9.15 -14.25 0.45
CA ALA A 145 9.03 -15.56 1.10
C ALA A 145 10.21 -15.82 2.05
N LYS A 146 11.45 -15.50 1.64
CA LYS A 146 12.65 -15.63 2.51
C LYS A 146 12.56 -14.72 3.73
N ILE A 147 12.12 -13.46 3.53
CA ILE A 147 11.95 -12.48 4.61
C ILE A 147 10.87 -12.97 5.58
N ALA A 148 9.70 -13.38 5.09
CA ALA A 148 8.61 -13.89 5.92
C ALA A 148 8.99 -15.14 6.72
N ALA A 149 9.78 -16.05 6.12
CA ALA A 149 10.28 -17.24 6.80
C ALA A 149 11.32 -16.91 7.89
N ARG A 150 12.22 -15.94 7.63
CA ARG A 150 13.28 -15.55 8.56
C ARG A 150 12.75 -14.72 9.74
N HIS A 151 11.73 -13.92 9.49
CA HIS A 151 11.15 -12.96 10.43
C HIS A 151 9.68 -13.34 10.72
N SER A 152 9.46 -14.46 11.39
CA SER A 152 8.12 -15.05 11.58
C SER A 152 7.18 -14.23 12.47
N ALA A 153 7.73 -13.37 13.33
CA ALA A 153 6.95 -12.44 14.15
C ALA A 153 6.64 -11.11 13.43
N LEU A 154 7.33 -10.81 12.32
CA LEU A 154 7.10 -9.61 11.54
C LEU A 154 5.78 -9.72 10.75
N LYS A 155 4.87 -8.79 10.95
CA LYS A 155 3.65 -8.68 10.15
C LYS A 155 3.96 -8.01 8.81
N ILE A 156 3.81 -8.73 7.71
CA ILE A 156 4.07 -8.25 6.36
C ILE A 156 2.76 -8.13 5.59
N ILE A 157 2.57 -7.04 4.88
CA ILE A 157 1.41 -6.80 4.02
C ILE A 157 1.92 -6.58 2.59
N THR A 158 1.57 -7.44 1.64
CA THR A 158 1.88 -7.19 0.23
C THR A 158 0.84 -6.26 -0.39
N ASP A 159 1.31 -5.15 -0.96
CA ASP A 159 0.46 -4.12 -1.56
C ASP A 159 0.01 -4.52 -2.97
N HIS A 160 -1.22 -4.19 -3.36
CA HIS A 160 -1.77 -4.35 -4.71
C HIS A 160 -1.63 -5.78 -5.29
N MET A 161 -1.84 -6.83 -4.48
CA MET A 161 -1.61 -8.23 -4.87
C MET A 161 -0.18 -8.45 -5.41
N ASN A 162 0.75 -7.58 -5.04
CA ASN A 162 2.13 -7.53 -5.54
C ASN A 162 2.24 -7.41 -7.07
N LEU A 163 1.25 -6.80 -7.73
CA LEU A 163 1.21 -6.62 -9.17
C LEU A 163 1.92 -5.32 -9.58
N SER A 164 2.66 -5.37 -10.68
CA SER A 164 3.22 -4.16 -11.29
C SER A 164 2.16 -3.42 -12.09
N THR A 165 2.12 -2.09 -12.00
CA THR A 165 1.28 -1.24 -12.85
C THR A 165 1.68 -1.28 -14.33
N ARG A 166 2.86 -1.84 -14.63
CA ARG A 166 3.38 -2.05 -16.00
C ARG A 166 3.13 -3.48 -16.49
N LEU A 167 2.47 -4.32 -15.69
CA LEU A 167 2.24 -5.70 -16.04
C LEU A 167 1.27 -5.79 -17.22
N HIS A 168 1.63 -6.57 -18.23
CA HIS A 168 0.70 -6.91 -19.30
C HIS A 168 -0.43 -7.76 -18.73
N VAL A 169 -1.67 -7.52 -19.19
CA VAL A 169 -2.86 -8.17 -18.60
C VAL A 169 -2.78 -9.69 -18.68
N ASP A 170 -2.20 -10.24 -19.73
CA ASP A 170 -2.06 -11.71 -19.89
C ASP A 170 -1.12 -12.32 -18.83
N ALA A 171 -0.26 -11.51 -18.19
CA ALA A 171 0.64 -11.94 -17.14
C ALA A 171 0.04 -11.81 -15.73
N ILE A 172 -1.14 -11.18 -15.57
CA ILE A 172 -1.79 -10.99 -14.26
C ILE A 172 -2.03 -12.32 -13.57
N ALA A 173 -2.61 -13.30 -14.27
CA ALA A 173 -2.92 -14.61 -13.69
C ALA A 173 -1.68 -15.32 -13.13
N GLY A 174 -0.54 -15.23 -13.81
CA GLY A 174 0.73 -15.79 -13.34
C GLY A 174 1.24 -15.10 -12.09
N SER A 175 1.21 -13.76 -12.07
CA SER A 175 1.65 -12.96 -10.94
C SER A 175 0.75 -13.12 -9.72
N VAL A 176 -0.57 -13.22 -9.92
CA VAL A 176 -1.54 -13.53 -8.86
C VAL A 176 -1.24 -14.89 -8.25
N ARG A 177 -1.06 -15.95 -9.06
CA ARG A 177 -0.71 -17.28 -8.54
C ARG A 177 0.58 -17.27 -7.74
N ALA A 178 1.63 -16.62 -8.25
CA ALA A 178 2.91 -16.52 -7.54
C ALA A 178 2.78 -15.78 -6.20
N THR A 179 1.92 -14.76 -6.12
CA THR A 179 1.65 -14.06 -4.86
C THR A 179 0.79 -14.89 -3.92
N ALA A 180 -0.18 -15.66 -4.45
CA ALA A 180 -1.03 -16.55 -3.66
C ALA A 180 -0.23 -17.65 -2.94
N GLU A 181 0.91 -18.10 -3.49
CA GLU A 181 1.82 -19.03 -2.81
C GLU A 181 2.39 -18.50 -1.50
N LEU A 182 2.42 -17.17 -1.32
CA LEU A 182 2.86 -16.54 -0.08
C LEU A 182 1.87 -16.75 1.08
N ALA A 183 0.64 -17.17 0.79
CA ALA A 183 -0.39 -17.43 1.80
C ALA A 183 0.00 -18.51 2.83
N ARG A 184 0.99 -19.37 2.50
CA ARG A 184 1.57 -20.36 3.44
C ARG A 184 2.24 -19.72 4.67
N PHE A 185 2.65 -18.46 4.58
CA PHE A 185 3.24 -17.71 5.69
C PHE A 185 2.14 -17.00 6.47
N GLN A 186 1.94 -17.41 7.75
CA GLN A 186 0.88 -16.87 8.59
C GLN A 186 1.07 -15.40 8.98
N ASN A 187 2.30 -14.91 8.95
CA ASN A 187 2.67 -13.53 9.21
C ASN A 187 2.54 -12.62 7.97
N LEU A 188 2.01 -13.14 6.85
CA LEU A 188 1.85 -12.41 5.60
C LEU A 188 0.37 -12.25 5.25
N SER A 189 -0.01 -11.05 4.89
CA SER A 189 -1.34 -10.67 4.38
C SER A 189 -1.22 -9.94 3.05
N VAL A 190 -2.34 -9.78 2.35
CA VAL A 190 -2.38 -9.18 1.01
C VAL A 190 -3.40 -8.04 0.93
N LYS A 191 -3.04 -6.96 0.24
CA LYS A 191 -3.97 -5.87 -0.06
C LYS A 191 -4.57 -6.06 -1.46
N LEU A 192 -5.88 -6.26 -1.52
CA LEU A 192 -6.68 -6.37 -2.73
C LEU A 192 -7.08 -4.96 -3.17
N SER A 193 -6.18 -4.28 -3.86
CA SER A 193 -6.31 -2.86 -4.21
C SER A 193 -5.86 -2.57 -5.63
N SER A 194 -6.09 -1.35 -6.11
CA SER A 194 -5.78 -0.93 -7.49
C SER A 194 -6.50 -1.74 -8.59
N VAL A 195 -7.58 -2.41 -8.26
CA VAL A 195 -8.34 -3.27 -9.21
C VAL A 195 -8.68 -2.53 -10.51
N PRO A 196 -9.13 -1.26 -10.50
CA PRO A 196 -9.41 -0.50 -11.71
C PRO A 196 -8.19 -0.29 -12.61
N VAL A 197 -6.98 -0.29 -12.04
CA VAL A 197 -5.73 -0.12 -12.80
C VAL A 197 -5.41 -1.37 -13.62
N TYR A 198 -5.72 -2.54 -13.07
CA TYR A 198 -5.42 -3.84 -13.68
C TYR A 198 -6.54 -4.35 -14.59
N SER A 199 -7.77 -3.83 -14.42
CA SER A 199 -8.91 -4.24 -15.22
C SER A 199 -8.90 -3.66 -16.63
N ARG A 200 -9.31 -4.46 -17.61
CA ARG A 200 -9.65 -4.02 -18.99
C ARG A 200 -11.12 -3.60 -19.10
N GLU A 201 -11.94 -3.98 -18.13
CA GLU A 201 -13.37 -3.69 -18.09
C GLU A 201 -13.64 -2.48 -17.21
N ASP A 202 -14.77 -1.85 -17.47
CA ASP A 202 -15.33 -0.84 -16.57
C ASP A 202 -15.94 -1.51 -15.33
N PHE A 203 -16.32 -0.68 -14.36
CA PHE A 203 -17.01 -1.17 -13.17
C PHE A 203 -18.19 -2.08 -13.56
N PRO A 204 -18.32 -3.26 -12.95
CA PRO A 204 -17.71 -3.76 -11.70
C PRO A 204 -16.38 -4.53 -11.85
N TYR A 205 -15.65 -4.41 -12.96
CA TYR A 205 -14.33 -5.03 -13.18
C TYR A 205 -14.34 -6.57 -13.15
N GLY A 206 -15.37 -7.18 -13.75
CA GLY A 206 -15.66 -8.61 -13.67
C GLY A 206 -14.51 -9.54 -14.07
N ASN A 207 -13.63 -9.08 -14.98
CA ASN A 207 -12.42 -9.81 -15.37
C ASN A 207 -11.42 -9.98 -14.22
N MET A 208 -11.55 -9.24 -13.11
CA MET A 208 -10.69 -9.37 -11.93
C MET A 208 -11.26 -10.31 -10.86
N ASP A 209 -12.54 -10.65 -10.91
CA ASP A 209 -13.23 -11.43 -9.88
C ASP A 209 -12.55 -12.75 -9.55
N GLN A 210 -12.16 -13.52 -10.58
CA GLN A 210 -11.47 -14.78 -10.39
C GLN A 210 -10.14 -14.63 -9.65
N HIS A 211 -9.42 -13.51 -9.88
CA HIS A 211 -8.15 -13.22 -9.23
C HIS A 211 -8.32 -12.83 -7.77
N LEU A 212 -9.35 -12.01 -7.48
CA LEU A 212 -9.70 -11.61 -6.12
C LEU A 212 -10.16 -12.81 -5.29
N ARG A 213 -11.07 -13.64 -5.85
CA ARG A 213 -11.53 -14.88 -5.19
C ARG A 213 -10.37 -15.81 -4.91
N HIS A 214 -9.48 -16.04 -5.87
CA HIS A 214 -8.30 -16.88 -5.66
C HIS A 214 -7.41 -16.39 -4.51
N MET A 215 -7.20 -15.08 -4.41
CA MET A 215 -6.45 -14.51 -3.27
C MET A 215 -7.18 -14.75 -1.95
N ILE A 216 -8.50 -14.52 -1.90
CA ILE A 216 -9.30 -14.74 -0.67
C ILE A 216 -9.29 -16.23 -0.28
N ASP A 217 -9.42 -17.13 -1.24
CA ASP A 217 -9.40 -18.58 -0.99
C ASP A 217 -8.04 -19.05 -0.43
N CYS A 218 -6.94 -18.45 -0.89
CA CYS A 218 -5.60 -18.82 -0.43
C CYS A 218 -5.23 -18.17 0.92
N PHE A 219 -5.48 -16.87 1.10
CA PHE A 219 -5.08 -16.13 2.30
C PHE A 219 -6.10 -16.20 3.44
N GLY A 220 -7.37 -16.50 3.15
CA GLY A 220 -8.48 -16.27 4.07
C GLY A 220 -8.88 -14.79 4.15
N ALA A 221 -10.16 -14.52 4.41
CA ALA A 221 -10.70 -13.16 4.41
C ALA A 221 -10.04 -12.25 5.46
N GLU A 222 -9.59 -12.82 6.58
CA GLU A 222 -8.95 -12.10 7.70
C GLU A 222 -7.55 -11.57 7.35
N ARG A 223 -6.89 -12.12 6.31
CA ARG A 223 -5.59 -11.67 5.82
C ARG A 223 -5.68 -10.93 4.47
N CYS A 224 -6.90 -10.63 4.02
CA CYS A 224 -7.16 -9.84 2.82
C CYS A 224 -7.64 -8.44 3.21
N HIS A 225 -6.93 -7.41 2.75
CA HIS A 225 -7.25 -6.02 3.05
C HIS A 225 -7.71 -5.34 1.77
N TRP A 226 -8.85 -4.68 1.81
CA TRP A 226 -9.29 -3.86 0.68
C TRP A 226 -8.61 -2.49 0.68
N GLY A 227 -8.43 -1.90 -0.52
CA GLY A 227 -7.95 -0.53 -0.68
C GLY A 227 -8.34 0.06 -2.03
N SER A 228 -8.70 1.33 -2.06
CA SER A 228 -9.09 2.01 -3.29
C SER A 228 -7.90 2.31 -4.19
N ASP A 229 -6.79 2.80 -3.64
CA ASP A 229 -5.68 3.40 -4.38
C ASP A 229 -6.17 4.52 -5.33
N ILE A 230 -7.09 5.33 -4.79
CA ILE A 230 -7.93 6.27 -5.55
C ILE A 230 -7.14 7.23 -6.44
N SER A 231 -5.93 7.58 -6.05
CA SER A 231 -5.07 8.50 -6.79
C SER A 231 -4.40 7.90 -8.03
N HIS A 232 -4.31 6.57 -8.13
CA HIS A 232 -3.77 5.87 -9.30
C HIS A 232 -4.81 5.47 -10.35
N GLY A 233 -6.07 5.62 -10.07
CA GLY A 233 -7.18 5.08 -10.86
C GLY A 233 -7.49 5.79 -12.17
N LYS A 234 -6.70 6.75 -12.64
CA LYS A 234 -6.86 7.42 -13.94
C LYS A 234 -8.29 7.91 -14.23
N GLY A 235 -9.01 8.42 -13.23
CA GLY A 235 -10.39 8.86 -13.38
C GLY A 235 -11.43 7.74 -13.46
N LYS A 236 -11.03 6.48 -13.31
CA LYS A 236 -11.95 5.33 -13.27
C LYS A 236 -12.65 5.14 -11.92
N PHE A 237 -12.32 5.95 -10.92
CA PHE A 237 -12.94 5.89 -9.61
C PHE A 237 -14.22 6.70 -9.58
N HIS A 238 -15.32 6.03 -9.30
CA HIS A 238 -16.57 6.64 -8.88
C HIS A 238 -16.87 6.19 -7.45
N THR A 239 -17.59 7.01 -6.72
CA THR A 239 -18.11 6.72 -5.36
C THR A 239 -18.75 5.33 -5.24
N LYS A 240 -19.28 4.80 -6.35
CA LYS A 240 -19.84 3.45 -6.45
C LYS A 240 -18.84 2.32 -6.18
N ILE A 241 -17.53 2.54 -6.36
CA ILE A 241 -16.50 1.52 -6.09
C ILE A 241 -16.33 1.31 -4.59
N MET A 242 -16.54 2.35 -3.80
CA MET A 242 -16.40 2.30 -2.35
C MET A 242 -17.61 1.63 -1.67
N SER A 243 -18.79 1.66 -2.29
CA SER A 243 -20.04 1.11 -1.75
C SER A 243 -20.37 -0.32 -2.21
N GLY A 244 -19.56 -0.90 -3.08
CA GLY A 244 -19.82 -2.17 -3.76
C GLY A 244 -19.12 -3.41 -3.18
N ILE A 245 -18.73 -3.38 -1.87
CA ILE A 245 -18.14 -4.55 -1.17
C ILE A 245 -18.99 -4.95 0.02
#